data_7bf9c612014849df3593d232348d7166
#
_entry.id   7bf9c612014849df3593d232348d7166
#
_cell.length_a   1.000
_cell.length_b   1.000
_cell.length_c   1.000
_cell.angle_alpha   90.00
_cell.angle_beta   90.00
_cell.angle_gamma   90.00
#
_symmetry.space_group_name_H-M   'P 1'
#
loop_
_entity.id
_entity.type
_entity.pdbx_description
1 polymer ?
#
loop_
_entity_poly.entity_id
_entity_poly.type
_entity_poly.pdbx_seq_one_letter_code
_entity_poly.pdbx_strand_id
1 'polypeptide(L)'
;MNHGPPYGRPRRRRHTIPPQATDETALIDQLEATREVEYIEFELGDHVVYPHHGAGKVLKKEEMEMLGERREYLTIKILHNDMTVRVPTENAALAGLRRVIDEETVQKVLDVLRDEVSEMPKNWNRRFKHNRDKIKTGDIYELAEVVRNLSLRESEKGLSTGEKQMFTRTKKILASELMYALDKDEEEAESYLDDLLADSATSQMAGAAAE
;
A
#
# COMPACT_ATOMS: atom_id res chain seq x y z
N MET A 1 14.07 50.55 71.90
CA MET A 1 13.82 50.53 70.46
C MET A 1 14.43 49.24 69.92
N ASN A 2 13.59 48.34 69.58
CA ASN A 2 13.94 46.92 69.34
C ASN A 2 13.85 46.64 67.81
N HIS A 3 14.95 46.32 67.19
CA HIS A 3 14.96 45.94 65.78
C HIS A 3 15.36 44.46 65.68
N GLY A 4 14.38 43.61 65.53
CA GLY A 4 14.61 42.19 65.24
C GLY A 4 15.08 41.94 63.78
N PRO A 5 15.85 40.89 63.50
CA PRO A 5 16.40 40.59 62.22
C PRO A 5 15.37 39.90 61.23
N PRO A 6 15.52 40.06 59.98
CA PRO A 6 14.60 39.49 58.96
C PRO A 6 14.86 37.99 58.74
N TYR A 7 13.79 37.21 58.78
CA TYR A 7 13.78 35.79 58.46
C TYR A 7 14.12 35.55 57.03
N GLY A 8 15.27 34.95 56.76
CA GLY A 8 15.62 34.40 55.42
C GLY A 8 14.84 33.11 55.15
N ARG A 9 14.07 33.12 54.07
CA ARG A 9 13.39 31.91 53.61
C ARG A 9 14.41 30.91 53.05
N PRO A 10 14.31 29.59 53.32
CA PRO A 10 15.20 28.60 52.72
C PRO A 10 14.92 28.45 51.22
N ARG A 11 15.98 28.54 50.43
CA ARG A 11 15.94 28.27 48.99
C ARG A 11 15.60 26.79 48.80
N ARG A 12 14.44 26.51 48.19
CA ARG A 12 14.08 25.19 47.69
C ARG A 12 15.10 24.77 46.64
N ARG A 13 15.86 23.71 46.90
CA ARG A 13 16.66 23.02 45.89
C ARG A 13 15.69 22.45 44.84
N ARG A 14 15.80 22.90 43.61
CA ARG A 14 15.15 22.24 42.48
C ARG A 14 15.84 20.88 42.33
N HIS A 15 15.10 19.82 42.61
CA HIS A 15 15.44 18.48 42.17
C HIS A 15 15.24 18.49 40.66
N THR A 16 16.32 18.51 39.87
CA THR A 16 16.34 18.12 38.48
C THR A 16 16.23 16.61 38.46
N ILE A 17 15.03 16.12 38.12
CA ILE A 17 14.82 14.74 37.74
C ILE A 17 15.52 14.57 36.40
N PRO A 18 16.49 13.63 36.27
CA PRO A 18 17.04 13.31 34.93
C PRO A 18 15.90 12.82 34.05
N PRO A 19 15.89 13.15 32.75
CA PRO A 19 14.91 12.58 31.85
C PRO A 19 15.07 11.06 31.85
N GLN A 20 14.08 10.36 32.38
CA GLN A 20 13.95 8.93 32.16
C GLN A 20 13.71 8.80 30.65
N ALA A 21 14.68 8.21 29.95
CA ALA A 21 14.43 7.68 28.63
C ALA A 21 13.23 6.74 28.78
N THR A 22 12.10 7.14 28.26
CA THR A 22 10.88 6.36 28.37
C THR A 22 11.12 5.04 27.62
N ASP A 23 10.71 3.95 28.25
CA ASP A 23 10.73 2.56 27.73
C ASP A 23 10.19 2.44 26.28
N GLU A 24 9.44 3.43 25.87
CA GLU A 24 8.84 3.56 24.53
C GLU A 24 9.87 3.78 23.42
N THR A 25 10.93 4.56 23.64
CA THR A 25 12.00 4.79 22.66
C THR A 25 12.84 3.52 22.47
N ALA A 26 13.15 2.83 23.57
CA ALA A 26 13.85 1.56 23.52
C ALA A 26 13.00 0.45 22.87
N LEU A 27 11.68 0.50 23.04
CA LEU A 27 10.74 -0.44 22.41
C LEU A 27 10.62 -0.17 20.88
N ILE A 28 10.63 1.09 20.48
CA ILE A 28 10.63 1.49 19.07
C ILE A 28 11.92 1.08 18.39
N ASP A 29 13.07 1.33 19.02
CA ASP A 29 14.39 0.91 18.54
C ASP A 29 14.49 -0.63 18.45
N GLN A 30 13.91 -1.38 19.40
CA GLN A 30 13.84 -2.84 19.34
C GLN A 30 12.87 -3.35 18.28
N LEU A 31 11.76 -2.68 18.03
CA LEU A 31 10.82 -3.04 16.96
C LEU A 31 11.40 -2.72 15.57
N GLU A 32 12.20 -1.67 15.45
CA GLU A 32 12.91 -1.35 14.20
C GLU A 32 14.09 -2.32 13.96
N ALA A 33 14.81 -2.73 15.01
CA ALA A 33 15.90 -3.69 14.92
C ALA A 33 15.44 -5.14 14.65
N THR A 34 14.18 -5.49 14.93
CA THR A 34 13.61 -6.83 14.68
C THR A 34 12.91 -6.97 13.34
N ARG A 35 12.75 -5.91 12.57
CA ARG A 35 12.43 -6.03 11.16
C ARG A 35 13.70 -6.46 10.43
N GLU A 36 13.90 -7.77 10.27
CA GLU A 36 14.72 -8.29 9.19
C GLU A 36 14.09 -7.75 7.89
N VAL A 37 14.60 -6.62 7.43
CA VAL A 37 14.26 -6.11 6.10
C VAL A 37 14.93 -7.09 5.14
N GLU A 38 14.15 -8.01 4.61
CA GLU A 38 14.58 -8.94 3.58
C GLU A 38 15.14 -8.10 2.43
N TYR A 39 16.46 -8.11 2.27
CA TYR A 39 17.13 -7.34 1.24
C TYR A 39 16.84 -7.99 -0.11
N ILE A 40 15.84 -7.50 -0.80
CA ILE A 40 15.52 -7.96 -2.15
C ILE A 40 16.41 -7.21 -3.13
N GLU A 41 17.29 -7.94 -3.77
CA GLU A 41 18.11 -7.39 -4.86
C GLU A 41 17.30 -7.37 -6.16
N PHE A 42 17.27 -6.20 -6.80
CA PHE A 42 16.59 -5.99 -8.07
C PHE A 42 17.63 -5.75 -9.17
N GLU A 43 17.39 -6.39 -10.33
CA GLU A 43 18.25 -6.31 -11.51
C GLU A 43 17.57 -5.50 -12.64
N LEU A 44 18.42 -5.10 -13.61
CA LEU A 44 17.93 -4.47 -14.84
C LEU A 44 16.95 -5.39 -15.56
N GLY A 45 15.78 -4.87 -15.88
CA GLY A 45 14.73 -5.60 -16.58
C GLY A 45 13.74 -6.30 -15.66
N ASP A 46 13.99 -6.37 -14.36
CA ASP A 46 13.05 -6.96 -13.40
C ASP A 46 11.70 -6.24 -13.44
N HIS A 47 10.64 -7.05 -13.37
CA HIS A 47 9.29 -6.56 -13.18
C HIS A 47 9.00 -6.45 -11.68
N VAL A 48 8.65 -5.25 -11.26
CA VAL A 48 8.49 -4.90 -9.85
C VAL A 48 7.16 -4.17 -9.64
N VAL A 49 6.64 -4.27 -8.43
CA VAL A 49 5.45 -3.52 -8.01
C VAL A 49 5.88 -2.45 -7.02
N TYR A 50 5.52 -1.21 -7.34
CA TYR A 50 5.67 -0.09 -6.43
C TYR A 50 4.30 0.22 -5.80
N PRO A 51 4.14 0.11 -4.48
CA PRO A 51 2.86 0.29 -3.80
C PRO A 51 2.15 1.58 -4.26
N HIS A 52 0.84 1.52 -4.46
CA HIS A 52 -0.03 2.59 -4.96
C HIS A 52 0.22 3.07 -6.39
N HIS A 53 1.28 2.60 -7.04
CA HIS A 53 1.65 3.00 -8.39
C HIS A 53 1.55 1.85 -9.39
N GLY A 54 1.41 0.60 -8.91
CA GLY A 54 1.28 -0.58 -9.75
C GLY A 54 2.61 -1.14 -10.24
N ALA A 55 2.53 -2.02 -11.22
CA ALA A 55 3.67 -2.70 -11.78
C ALA A 55 4.49 -1.82 -12.71
N GLY A 56 5.78 -2.06 -12.76
CA GLY A 56 6.74 -1.37 -13.58
C GLY A 56 7.97 -2.22 -13.88
N LYS A 57 8.89 -1.66 -14.66
CA LYS A 57 10.14 -2.31 -15.06
C LYS A 57 11.32 -1.51 -14.57
N VAL A 58 12.33 -2.19 -14.03
CA VAL A 58 13.61 -1.60 -13.68
C VAL A 58 14.37 -1.27 -14.96
N LEU A 59 14.57 0.00 -15.25
CA LEU A 59 15.25 0.49 -16.44
C LEU A 59 16.74 0.69 -16.23
N LYS A 60 17.14 1.13 -15.01
CA LYS A 60 18.52 1.44 -14.68
C LYS A 60 18.79 1.20 -13.20
N LYS A 61 20.05 0.84 -12.93
CA LYS A 61 20.63 0.77 -11.60
C LYS A 61 21.94 1.57 -11.67
N GLU A 62 21.97 2.73 -11.06
CA GLU A 62 23.07 3.68 -11.22
C GLU A 62 23.36 4.46 -9.92
N GLU A 63 24.65 4.74 -9.68
CA GLU A 63 25.04 5.63 -8.60
C GLU A 63 24.68 7.09 -8.94
N MET A 64 24.01 7.75 -8.02
CA MET A 64 23.65 9.16 -8.14
C MET A 64 23.96 9.91 -6.85
N GLU A 65 24.38 11.16 -7.00
CA GLU A 65 24.53 12.07 -5.88
C GLU A 65 23.23 12.89 -5.74
N MET A 66 22.52 12.68 -4.63
CA MET A 66 21.35 13.46 -4.28
C MET A 66 21.46 13.97 -2.85
N LEU A 67 21.19 15.25 -2.64
CA LEU A 67 21.28 15.91 -1.34
C LEU A 67 22.68 15.82 -0.67
N GLY A 68 23.76 15.69 -1.48
CA GLY A 68 25.14 15.59 -1.01
C GLY A 68 25.56 14.18 -0.59
N GLU A 69 24.72 13.17 -0.80
CA GLU A 69 25.00 11.76 -0.54
C GLU A 69 25.02 10.96 -1.83
N ARG A 70 26.05 10.12 -1.99
CA ARG A 70 26.20 9.23 -3.13
C ARG A 70 25.60 7.89 -2.77
N ARG A 71 24.55 7.48 -3.50
CA ARG A 71 23.83 6.22 -3.30
C ARG A 71 23.48 5.59 -4.63
N GLU A 72 23.27 4.29 -4.60
CA GLU A 72 22.74 3.55 -5.75
C GLU A 72 21.22 3.71 -5.82
N TYR A 73 20.71 4.01 -7.03
CA TYR A 73 19.28 4.19 -7.29
C TYR A 73 18.79 3.22 -8.35
N LEU A 74 17.60 2.68 -8.11
CA LEU A 74 16.79 2.00 -9.11
C LEU A 74 15.91 3.03 -9.82
N THR A 75 16.00 3.08 -11.14
CA THR A 75 15.07 3.85 -11.99
C THR A 75 14.01 2.90 -12.53
N ILE A 76 12.77 3.09 -12.12
CA ILE A 76 11.64 2.21 -12.43
C ILE A 76 10.64 2.97 -13.30
N LYS A 77 10.26 2.41 -14.44
CA LYS A 77 9.18 2.91 -15.29
C LYS A 77 7.88 2.23 -14.88
N ILE A 78 6.94 3.01 -14.37
CA ILE A 78 5.58 2.53 -14.05
C ILE A 78 4.76 2.54 -15.34
N LEU A 79 4.03 1.45 -15.58
CA LEU A 79 3.36 1.25 -16.87
C LEU A 79 2.10 2.11 -17.01
N HIS A 80 1.15 1.94 -16.13
CA HIS A 80 -0.20 2.46 -16.32
C HIS A 80 -0.30 4.01 -16.36
N ASN A 81 0.77 4.73 -16.01
CA ASN A 81 0.78 6.20 -16.01
C ASN A 81 2.07 6.81 -16.57
N ASP A 82 2.91 6.00 -17.20
CA ASP A 82 4.19 6.43 -17.78
C ASP A 82 5.16 7.13 -16.80
N MET A 83 4.88 7.07 -15.51
CA MET A 83 5.69 7.71 -14.49
C MET A 83 7.04 6.98 -14.33
N THR A 84 8.10 7.76 -14.15
CA THR A 84 9.42 7.22 -13.79
C THR A 84 9.73 7.61 -12.36
N VAL A 85 9.99 6.61 -11.52
CA VAL A 85 10.37 6.80 -10.11
C VAL A 85 11.81 6.38 -9.91
N ARG A 86 12.49 7.05 -8.97
CA ARG A 86 13.84 6.69 -8.53
C ARG A 86 13.78 6.33 -7.06
N VAL A 87 14.26 5.15 -6.73
CA VAL A 87 14.24 4.62 -5.36
C VAL A 87 15.67 4.24 -4.98
N PRO A 88 16.21 4.72 -3.84
CA PRO A 88 17.48 4.24 -3.35
C PRO A 88 17.40 2.72 -3.14
N THR A 89 18.38 1.96 -3.63
CA THR A 89 18.36 0.49 -3.56
C THR A 89 18.24 0.00 -2.11
N GLU A 90 18.92 0.65 -1.19
CA GLU A 90 18.86 0.34 0.24
C GLU A 90 17.48 0.56 0.87
N ASN A 91 16.67 1.44 0.28
CA ASN A 91 15.32 1.78 0.75
C ASN A 91 14.20 1.07 -0.03
N ALA A 92 14.55 0.24 -1.01
CA ALA A 92 13.56 -0.41 -1.88
C ALA A 92 12.55 -1.24 -1.09
N ALA A 93 13.02 -2.07 -0.16
CA ALA A 93 12.16 -2.87 0.72
C ALA A 93 11.32 -2.00 1.68
N LEU A 94 11.90 -0.94 2.25
CA LEU A 94 11.18 0.01 3.10
C LEU A 94 10.10 0.77 2.34
N ALA A 95 10.34 1.06 1.05
CA ALA A 95 9.36 1.66 0.15
C ALA A 95 8.27 0.66 -0.28
N GLY A 96 8.36 -0.61 0.14
CA GLY A 96 7.43 -1.68 -0.19
C GLY A 96 7.59 -2.19 -1.63
N LEU A 97 8.75 -1.92 -2.28
CA LEU A 97 9.04 -2.47 -3.60
C LEU A 97 9.17 -3.99 -3.50
N ARG A 98 8.45 -4.72 -4.34
CA ARG A 98 8.45 -6.17 -4.41
C ARG A 98 8.45 -6.67 -5.85
N ARG A 99 8.74 -7.94 -6.06
CA ARG A 99 8.56 -8.57 -7.37
C ARG A 99 7.09 -8.72 -7.71
N VAL A 100 6.78 -8.82 -8.99
CA VAL A 100 5.45 -9.20 -9.48
C VAL A 100 5.10 -10.60 -8.95
N ILE A 101 3.82 -10.83 -8.70
CA ILE A 101 3.31 -12.10 -8.20
C ILE A 101 3.60 -13.26 -9.16
N ASP A 102 3.75 -14.44 -8.60
CA ASP A 102 3.90 -15.69 -9.34
C ASP A 102 2.54 -16.29 -9.76
N GLU A 103 2.58 -17.34 -10.56
CA GLU A 103 1.37 -18.00 -11.09
C GLU A 103 0.48 -18.58 -9.98
N GLU A 104 1.06 -19.11 -8.90
CA GLU A 104 0.29 -19.62 -7.76
C GLU A 104 -0.50 -18.49 -7.07
N THR A 105 0.15 -17.36 -6.88
CA THR A 105 -0.47 -16.17 -6.30
C THR A 105 -1.55 -15.61 -7.23
N VAL A 106 -1.33 -15.63 -8.56
CA VAL A 106 -2.37 -15.24 -9.53
C VAL A 106 -3.64 -16.06 -9.32
N GLN A 107 -3.56 -17.39 -9.20
CA GLN A 107 -4.75 -18.22 -8.99
C GLN A 107 -5.50 -17.81 -7.73
N LYS A 108 -4.81 -17.56 -6.63
CA LYS A 108 -5.42 -17.07 -5.38
C LYS A 108 -6.07 -15.70 -5.53
N VAL A 109 -5.48 -14.80 -6.31
CA VAL A 109 -6.06 -13.49 -6.62
C VAL A 109 -7.34 -13.64 -7.45
N LEU A 110 -7.35 -14.55 -8.44
CA LEU A 110 -8.53 -14.85 -9.23
C LEU A 110 -9.66 -15.47 -8.37
N ASP A 111 -9.32 -16.29 -7.39
CA ASP A 111 -10.28 -16.84 -6.43
C ASP A 111 -10.89 -15.72 -5.59
N VAL A 112 -10.08 -14.78 -5.07
CA VAL A 112 -10.58 -13.60 -4.35
C VAL A 112 -11.54 -12.76 -5.22
N LEU A 113 -11.26 -12.60 -6.52
CA LEU A 113 -12.12 -11.84 -7.43
C LEU A 113 -13.47 -12.55 -7.72
N ARG A 114 -13.52 -13.88 -7.60
CA ARG A 114 -14.73 -14.69 -7.78
C ARG A 114 -15.53 -14.92 -6.50
N ASP A 115 -14.89 -14.71 -5.35
CA ASP A 115 -15.47 -14.97 -4.04
C ASP A 115 -16.66 -14.03 -3.75
N GLU A 116 -17.43 -14.35 -2.73
CA GLU A 116 -18.53 -13.49 -2.26
C GLU A 116 -18.02 -12.15 -1.77
N VAL A 117 -18.90 -11.14 -1.88
CA VAL A 117 -18.57 -9.77 -1.45
C VAL A 117 -18.40 -9.71 0.06
N SER A 118 -17.29 -9.19 0.49
CA SER A 118 -17.05 -8.93 1.91
C SER A 118 -17.91 -7.76 2.41
N GLU A 119 -18.26 -7.81 3.70
CA GLU A 119 -19.07 -6.78 4.30
C GLU A 119 -18.37 -5.41 4.31
N MET A 120 -18.93 -4.46 3.57
CA MET A 120 -18.45 -3.08 3.54
C MET A 120 -19.27 -2.16 4.45
N PRO A 121 -18.64 -1.16 5.09
CA PRO A 121 -19.38 -0.16 5.85
C PRO A 121 -20.49 0.52 5.03
N LYS A 122 -21.72 0.58 5.56
CA LYS A 122 -22.86 1.24 4.88
C LYS A 122 -22.64 2.74 4.71
N ASN A 123 -22.00 3.39 5.68
CA ASN A 123 -21.69 4.82 5.63
C ASN A 123 -20.58 5.09 4.62
N TRP A 124 -20.81 6.06 3.72
CA TRP A 124 -19.88 6.40 2.62
C TRP A 124 -18.47 6.77 3.11
N ASN A 125 -18.35 7.66 4.10
CA ASN A 125 -17.05 8.10 4.60
C ASN A 125 -16.22 6.92 5.19
N ARG A 126 -16.91 6.03 5.94
CA ARG A 126 -16.27 4.85 6.52
C ARG A 126 -15.84 3.87 5.44
N ARG A 127 -16.70 3.62 4.45
CA ARG A 127 -16.41 2.72 3.32
C ARG A 127 -15.26 3.25 2.46
N PHE A 128 -15.28 4.54 2.13
CA PHE A 128 -14.21 5.17 1.37
C PHE A 128 -12.87 5.09 2.10
N LYS A 129 -12.87 5.37 3.41
CA LYS A 129 -11.66 5.23 4.24
C LYS A 129 -11.19 3.77 4.30
N HIS A 130 -12.08 2.83 4.53
CA HIS A 130 -11.79 1.40 4.61
C HIS A 130 -11.10 0.90 3.33
N ASN A 131 -11.69 1.16 2.17
CA ASN A 131 -11.10 0.77 0.89
C ASN A 131 -9.76 1.47 0.63
N ARG A 132 -9.65 2.76 0.96
CA ARG A 132 -8.38 3.49 0.84
C ARG A 132 -7.29 2.91 1.74
N ASP A 133 -7.62 2.50 2.95
CA ASP A 133 -6.66 1.93 3.90
C ASP A 133 -6.20 0.55 3.40
N LYS A 134 -7.09 -0.27 2.83
CA LYS A 134 -6.74 -1.53 2.13
C LYS A 134 -5.79 -1.28 0.95
N ILE A 135 -6.10 -0.34 0.07
CA ILE A 135 -5.23 -0.01 -1.07
C ILE A 135 -3.83 0.40 -0.61
N LYS A 136 -3.71 1.07 0.55
CA LYS A 136 -2.43 1.52 1.09
C LYS A 136 -1.52 0.39 1.59
N THR A 137 -2.05 -0.76 1.91
CA THR A 137 -1.21 -1.91 2.31
C THR A 137 -0.31 -2.37 1.16
N GLY A 138 -0.73 -2.16 -0.08
CA GLY A 138 -0.04 -2.69 -1.26
C GLY A 138 -0.20 -4.20 -1.43
N ASP A 139 -0.97 -4.85 -0.55
CA ASP A 139 -1.30 -6.27 -0.63
C ASP A 139 -2.22 -6.54 -1.82
N ILE A 140 -1.86 -7.52 -2.65
CA ILE A 140 -2.57 -7.82 -3.89
C ILE A 140 -3.98 -8.38 -3.62
N TYR A 141 -4.16 -9.15 -2.54
CA TYR A 141 -5.46 -9.71 -2.17
C TYR A 141 -6.41 -8.62 -1.67
N GLU A 142 -5.90 -7.66 -0.90
CA GLU A 142 -6.64 -6.48 -0.47
C GLU A 142 -7.07 -5.62 -1.66
N LEU A 143 -6.18 -5.45 -2.66
CA LEU A 143 -6.51 -4.76 -3.91
C LEU A 143 -7.60 -5.48 -4.69
N ALA A 144 -7.50 -6.80 -4.84
CA ALA A 144 -8.49 -7.64 -5.52
C ALA A 144 -9.85 -7.56 -4.82
N GLU A 145 -9.88 -7.64 -3.50
CA GLU A 145 -11.11 -7.49 -2.71
C GLU A 145 -11.78 -6.13 -2.93
N VAL A 146 -11.00 -5.03 -2.90
CA VAL A 146 -11.55 -3.69 -3.16
C VAL A 146 -12.11 -3.59 -4.57
N VAL A 147 -11.42 -4.14 -5.58
CA VAL A 147 -11.89 -4.13 -6.98
C VAL A 147 -13.20 -4.91 -7.10
N ARG A 148 -13.27 -6.14 -6.59
CA ARG A 148 -14.47 -6.97 -6.57
C ARG A 148 -15.65 -6.26 -5.90
N ASN A 149 -15.45 -5.77 -4.69
CA ASN A 149 -16.51 -5.17 -3.88
C ASN A 149 -17.05 -3.87 -4.51
N LEU A 150 -16.18 -3.06 -5.13
CA LEU A 150 -16.60 -1.85 -5.82
C LEU A 150 -17.26 -2.17 -7.16
N SER A 151 -16.84 -3.20 -7.88
CA SER A 151 -17.46 -3.66 -9.13
C SER A 151 -18.91 -4.09 -8.89
N LEU A 152 -19.16 -4.96 -7.91
CA LEU A 152 -20.55 -5.38 -7.60
C LEU A 152 -21.39 -4.19 -7.14
N ARG A 153 -20.85 -3.33 -6.29
CA ARG A 153 -21.56 -2.15 -5.86
C ARG A 153 -21.93 -1.21 -7.02
N GLU A 154 -21.07 -1.06 -8.03
CA GLU A 154 -21.38 -0.27 -9.23
C GLU A 154 -22.59 -0.86 -9.96
N SER A 155 -22.65 -2.19 -10.08
CA SER A 155 -23.75 -2.89 -10.74
C SER A 155 -25.07 -2.79 -9.98
N GLU A 156 -25.04 -2.84 -8.63
CA GLU A 156 -26.24 -2.84 -7.80
C GLU A 156 -26.82 -1.44 -7.53
N LYS A 157 -25.96 -0.49 -7.18
CA LYS A 157 -26.37 0.81 -6.58
C LYS A 157 -25.67 2.00 -7.20
N GLY A 158 -24.68 1.77 -8.05
CA GLY A 158 -23.78 2.79 -8.56
C GLY A 158 -22.76 3.27 -7.52
N LEU A 159 -21.66 3.80 -8.00
CA LEU A 159 -20.60 4.41 -7.21
C LEU A 159 -20.67 5.94 -7.25
N SER A 160 -20.29 6.57 -6.15
CA SER A 160 -20.04 8.01 -6.14
C SER A 160 -18.81 8.36 -7.00
N THR A 161 -18.67 9.62 -7.38
CA THR A 161 -17.52 10.08 -8.20
C THR A 161 -16.17 9.69 -7.58
N GLY A 162 -16.02 9.83 -6.25
CA GLY A 162 -14.79 9.44 -5.56
C GLY A 162 -14.56 7.93 -5.57
N GLU A 163 -15.61 7.13 -5.40
CA GLU A 163 -15.52 5.66 -5.49
C GLU A 163 -15.22 5.20 -6.92
N LYS A 164 -15.78 5.85 -7.95
CA LYS A 164 -15.45 5.56 -9.35
C LYS A 164 -13.98 5.80 -9.66
N GLN A 165 -13.44 6.92 -9.22
CA GLN A 165 -12.02 7.22 -9.38
C GLN A 165 -11.13 6.19 -8.65
N MET A 166 -11.53 5.82 -7.43
CA MET A 166 -10.83 4.80 -6.65
C MET A 166 -10.88 3.45 -7.36
N PHE A 167 -12.04 3.00 -7.82
CA PHE A 167 -12.23 1.74 -8.55
C PHE A 167 -11.38 1.70 -9.80
N THR A 168 -11.47 2.72 -10.67
CA THR A 168 -10.70 2.80 -11.92
C THR A 168 -9.20 2.72 -11.65
N ARG A 169 -8.71 3.48 -10.66
CA ARG A 169 -7.29 3.48 -10.31
C ARG A 169 -6.84 2.11 -9.77
N THR A 170 -7.60 1.53 -8.85
CA THR A 170 -7.24 0.25 -8.23
C THR A 170 -7.29 -0.90 -9.23
N LYS A 171 -8.29 -0.89 -10.14
CA LYS A 171 -8.38 -1.86 -11.23
C LYS A 171 -7.16 -1.79 -12.15
N LYS A 172 -6.70 -0.59 -12.51
CA LYS A 172 -5.49 -0.43 -13.32
C LYS A 172 -4.22 -0.90 -12.62
N ILE A 173 -4.09 -0.65 -11.32
CA ILE A 173 -2.97 -1.16 -10.52
C ILE A 173 -2.97 -2.70 -10.55
N LEU A 174 -4.11 -3.33 -10.31
CA LEU A 174 -4.27 -4.78 -10.34
C LEU A 174 -4.00 -5.36 -11.74
N ALA A 175 -4.58 -4.77 -12.78
CA ALA A 175 -4.37 -5.18 -14.17
C ALA A 175 -2.90 -5.10 -14.58
N SER A 176 -2.18 -4.05 -14.17
CA SER A 176 -0.75 -3.88 -14.47
C SER A 176 0.12 -4.99 -13.89
N GLU A 177 -0.26 -5.57 -12.77
CA GLU A 177 0.45 -6.70 -12.17
C GLU A 177 0.07 -8.02 -12.85
N LEU A 178 -1.22 -8.24 -13.10
CA LEU A 178 -1.71 -9.42 -13.82
C LEU A 178 -1.16 -9.50 -15.25
N MET A 179 -0.95 -8.37 -15.91
CA MET A 179 -0.34 -8.28 -17.23
C MET A 179 1.01 -9.00 -17.27
N TYR A 180 1.91 -8.70 -16.31
CA TYR A 180 3.21 -9.36 -16.25
C TYR A 180 3.14 -10.80 -15.77
N ALA A 181 2.28 -11.08 -14.80
CA ALA A 181 2.14 -12.41 -14.22
C ALA A 181 1.51 -13.42 -15.20
N LEU A 182 0.70 -12.95 -16.17
CA LEU A 182 0.01 -13.76 -17.17
C LEU A 182 0.62 -13.65 -18.57
N ASP A 183 1.72 -12.89 -18.73
CA ASP A 183 2.35 -12.60 -20.02
C ASP A 183 1.35 -12.05 -21.06
N LYS A 184 0.52 -11.09 -20.64
CA LYS A 184 -0.48 -10.40 -21.46
C LYS A 184 -0.06 -8.97 -21.73
N ASP A 185 -0.65 -8.35 -22.74
CA ASP A 185 -0.55 -6.89 -22.89
C ASP A 185 -1.54 -6.16 -21.95
N GLU A 186 -1.46 -4.82 -21.90
CA GLU A 186 -2.26 -4.00 -20.99
C GLU A 186 -3.75 -4.11 -21.31
N GLU A 187 -4.12 -4.09 -22.61
CA GLU A 187 -5.52 -4.16 -23.06
C GLU A 187 -6.11 -5.55 -22.78
N GLU A 188 -5.35 -6.61 -23.05
CA GLU A 188 -5.73 -7.99 -22.75
C GLU A 188 -5.92 -8.23 -21.25
N ALA A 189 -5.04 -7.68 -20.41
CA ALA A 189 -5.16 -7.82 -18.95
C ALA A 189 -6.34 -7.03 -18.38
N GLU A 190 -6.60 -5.82 -18.87
CA GLU A 190 -7.78 -5.04 -18.49
C GLU A 190 -9.07 -5.73 -18.91
N SER A 191 -9.15 -6.23 -20.16
CA SER A 191 -10.31 -6.96 -20.67
C SER A 191 -10.57 -8.23 -19.89
N TYR A 192 -9.52 -9.01 -19.65
CA TYR A 192 -9.63 -10.24 -18.84
C TYR A 192 -10.20 -9.97 -17.44
N LEU A 193 -9.74 -8.89 -16.79
CA LEU A 193 -10.24 -8.49 -15.49
C LEU A 193 -11.70 -8.03 -15.53
N ASP A 194 -12.09 -7.30 -16.59
CA ASP A 194 -13.48 -6.85 -16.78
C ASP A 194 -14.43 -8.01 -17.00
N ASP A 195 -14.06 -8.99 -17.83
CA ASP A 195 -14.85 -10.19 -18.07
C ASP A 195 -15.05 -11.00 -16.79
N LEU A 196 -13.97 -11.18 -16.01
CA LEU A 196 -14.02 -11.90 -14.74
C LEU A 196 -14.95 -11.21 -13.71
N LEU A 197 -14.90 -9.89 -13.63
CA LEU A 197 -15.75 -9.12 -12.72
C LEU A 197 -17.22 -9.13 -13.15
N ALA A 198 -17.50 -9.13 -14.46
CA ALA A 198 -18.85 -9.23 -15.01
C ALA A 198 -19.47 -10.60 -14.72
N ASP A 199 -18.71 -11.67 -14.90
CA ASP A 199 -19.14 -13.04 -14.62
C ASP A 199 -19.41 -13.23 -13.10
N SER A 200 -18.52 -12.72 -12.25
CA SER A 200 -18.69 -12.76 -10.80
C SER A 200 -19.94 -12.00 -10.35
N ALA A 201 -20.16 -10.80 -10.86
CA ALA A 201 -21.35 -10.00 -10.55
C ALA A 201 -22.65 -10.70 -10.97
N THR A 202 -22.66 -11.30 -12.16
CA THR A 202 -23.82 -12.05 -12.69
C THR A 202 -24.14 -13.25 -11.83
N SER A 203 -23.13 -14.02 -11.41
CA SER A 203 -23.28 -15.19 -10.56
C SER A 203 -23.85 -14.86 -9.19
N GLN A 204 -23.35 -13.78 -8.57
CA GLN A 204 -23.81 -13.33 -7.25
C GLN A 204 -25.25 -12.79 -7.28
N MET A 205 -25.62 -12.04 -8.33
CA MET A 205 -26.99 -11.56 -8.52
C MET A 205 -27.99 -12.70 -8.75
N ALA A 206 -27.60 -13.74 -9.48
CA ALA A 206 -28.41 -14.93 -9.69
C ALA A 206 -28.63 -15.72 -8.39
N GLY A 207 -27.60 -15.87 -7.55
CA GLY A 207 -27.70 -16.49 -6.24
C GLY A 207 -28.64 -15.75 -5.28
N ALA A 208 -28.53 -14.43 -5.22
CA ALA A 208 -29.37 -13.58 -4.38
C ALA A 208 -30.86 -13.54 -4.80
N ALA A 209 -31.19 -13.88 -6.04
CA ALA A 209 -32.56 -13.96 -6.54
C ALA A 209 -33.24 -15.32 -6.31
N ALA A 210 -32.46 -16.34 -5.90
CA ALA A 210 -32.92 -17.70 -5.67
C ALA A 210 -33.24 -18.00 -4.18
N GLU A 211 -32.91 -17.09 -3.26
CA GLU A 211 -33.26 -17.12 -1.83
C GLU A 211 -34.52 -16.26 -1.54
#